data_0088b34237e543e1de0ec8ad23b456b1
#
_entry.id   0088b34237e543e1de0ec8ad23b456b1
#
_cell.length_a   1.000
_cell.length_b   1.000
_cell.length_c   1.000
_cell.angle_alpha   90.00
_cell.angle_beta   90.00
_cell.angle_gamma   90.00
#
_symmetry.space_group_name_H-M   'P 1'
#
loop_
_entity.id
_entity.type
_entity.pdbx_description
1 polymer ?
#
loop_
_entity_poly.entity_id
_entity_poly.type
_entity_poly.pdbx_seq_one_letter_code
_entity_poly.pdbx_strand_id
1 'polypeptide(L)'
;GSVANISEENFNKGVNRDASDLLQGKVAGLTITSGSGDVTRSSQIQLRGTSTLQNDQGPMIVIDGVPGGDMSTVSPSDIESISVLKDASSAAIYGSRAAGGVILITTKRGSGSRTQINYDGYLTASTIANKPDMLNASEWRAANKALGKDISTYDKYNSDTDWFDEMTRVGVSQQHA
;
A
#
# COMPACT_ATOMS: atom_id res chain seq x y z
N GLY A 1 -4.90 -27.58 -5.95
CA GLY A 1 -3.82 -26.64 -6.17
C GLY A 1 -4.21 -25.27 -5.64
N SER A 2 -3.34 -24.53 -4.99
CA SER A 2 -3.68 -23.25 -4.42
C SER A 2 -3.27 -22.12 -5.36
N VAL A 3 -3.90 -22.07 -6.52
CA VAL A 3 -3.88 -20.89 -7.41
C VAL A 3 -5.11 -20.06 -7.09
N ALA A 4 -4.90 -18.79 -6.76
CA ALA A 4 -5.97 -17.82 -6.66
C ALA A 4 -5.94 -16.94 -7.92
N ASN A 5 -7.03 -16.93 -8.67
CA ASN A 5 -7.20 -16.06 -9.84
C ASN A 5 -8.23 -15.00 -9.51
N ILE A 6 -7.88 -13.74 -9.78
CA ILE A 6 -8.71 -12.57 -9.52
C ILE A 6 -8.83 -11.82 -10.84
N SER A 7 -10.06 -11.76 -11.35
CA SER A 7 -10.41 -10.99 -12.54
C SER A 7 -10.82 -9.57 -12.17
N GLU A 8 -10.87 -8.69 -13.17
CA GLU A 8 -11.25 -7.28 -13.04
C GLU A 8 -12.54 -7.06 -12.24
N GLU A 9 -13.55 -7.92 -12.41
CA GLU A 9 -14.83 -7.83 -11.68
C GLU A 9 -14.67 -7.98 -10.18
N ASN A 10 -13.63 -8.71 -9.74
CA ASN A 10 -13.36 -9.03 -8.35
C ASN A 10 -12.31 -8.09 -7.71
N PHE A 11 -11.78 -7.13 -8.44
CA PHE A 11 -10.83 -6.17 -7.90
C PHE A 11 -11.48 -5.27 -6.84
N ASN A 12 -10.66 -4.73 -5.95
CA ASN A 12 -11.12 -3.74 -5.01
C ASN A 12 -11.55 -2.48 -5.76
N LYS A 13 -12.81 -2.08 -5.53
CA LYS A 13 -13.35 -0.85 -6.09
C LYS A 13 -12.97 0.31 -5.18
N GLY A 14 -12.42 1.35 -5.74
CA GLY A 14 -11.98 2.53 -5.01
C GLY A 14 -10.72 3.14 -5.59
N VAL A 15 -10.08 4.01 -4.82
CA VAL A 15 -8.81 4.62 -5.21
C VAL A 15 -7.70 3.60 -4.99
N ASN A 16 -7.26 2.96 -6.06
CA ASN A 16 -6.14 2.03 -6.05
C ASN A 16 -4.90 2.79 -6.54
N ARG A 17 -3.87 2.87 -5.70
CA ARG A 17 -2.63 3.58 -6.02
C ARG A 17 -1.71 2.73 -6.88
N ASP A 18 -1.66 1.45 -6.59
CA ASP A 18 -0.89 0.47 -7.33
C ASP A 18 -1.64 -0.86 -7.46
N ALA A 19 -1.09 -1.78 -8.25
CA ALA A 19 -1.70 -3.07 -8.49
C ALA A 19 -1.84 -3.94 -7.22
N SER A 20 -1.08 -3.67 -6.17
CA SER A 20 -1.16 -4.41 -4.90
C SER A 20 -2.46 -4.12 -4.16
N ASP A 21 -3.00 -2.90 -4.26
CA ASP A 21 -4.26 -2.52 -3.62
C ASP A 21 -5.44 -3.36 -4.15
N LEU A 22 -5.37 -3.80 -5.41
CA LEU A 22 -6.39 -4.66 -6.02
C LEU A 22 -6.49 -6.03 -5.34
N LEU A 23 -5.39 -6.50 -4.74
CA LEU A 23 -5.27 -7.81 -4.12
C LEU A 23 -5.57 -7.81 -2.63
N GLN A 24 -5.60 -6.64 -2.00
CA GLN A 24 -5.71 -6.53 -0.55
C GLN A 24 -7.00 -7.20 -0.03
N GLY A 25 -6.83 -8.20 0.84
CA GLY A 25 -7.94 -8.95 1.41
C GLY A 25 -8.62 -9.96 0.47
N LYS A 26 -8.17 -10.09 -0.79
CA LYS A 26 -8.77 -11.02 -1.78
C LYS A 26 -8.10 -12.39 -1.82
N VAL A 27 -6.85 -12.50 -1.38
CA VAL A 27 -6.07 -13.73 -1.45
C VAL A 27 -5.71 -14.21 -0.06
N ALA A 28 -6.20 -15.38 0.31
CA ALA A 28 -5.85 -15.99 1.59
C ALA A 28 -4.34 -16.29 1.66
N GLY A 29 -3.69 -15.83 2.75
CA GLY A 29 -2.25 -15.99 2.97
C GLY A 29 -1.38 -14.96 2.24
N LEU A 30 -1.96 -13.98 1.57
CA LEU A 30 -1.27 -12.81 1.02
C LEU A 30 -1.43 -11.66 2.02
N THR A 31 -0.31 -11.15 2.50
CA THR A 31 -0.25 -9.96 3.35
C THR A 31 0.37 -8.83 2.56
N ILE A 32 -0.33 -7.72 2.46
CA ILE A 32 0.14 -6.51 1.81
C ILE A 32 0.25 -5.44 2.88
N THR A 33 1.47 -4.97 3.13
CA THR A 33 1.75 -3.90 4.07
C THR A 33 2.11 -2.66 3.27
N SER A 34 1.18 -1.73 3.21
CA SER A 34 1.43 -0.41 2.63
C SER A 34 2.31 0.39 3.59
N GLY A 35 3.30 1.08 3.08
CA GLY A 35 4.15 1.95 3.89
C GLY A 35 3.29 2.98 4.62
N SER A 36 3.32 2.98 5.94
CA SER A 36 2.52 3.84 6.81
C SER A 36 2.77 5.32 6.50
N GLY A 37 1.96 5.92 5.62
CA GLY A 37 1.97 7.35 5.33
C GLY A 37 3.15 7.85 4.46
N ASP A 38 4.13 7.03 4.17
CA ASP A 38 5.25 7.39 3.30
C ASP A 38 4.91 7.04 1.86
N VAL A 39 4.66 8.07 1.05
CA VAL A 39 4.33 7.93 -0.38
C VAL A 39 5.50 7.41 -1.23
N THR A 40 6.71 7.37 -0.68
CA THR A 40 7.91 6.90 -1.38
C THR A 40 8.18 5.41 -1.15
N ARG A 41 7.52 4.79 -0.18
CA ARG A 41 7.65 3.36 0.10
C ARG A 41 6.67 2.55 -0.75
N SER A 42 7.23 1.66 -1.56
CA SER A 42 6.45 0.62 -2.23
C SER A 42 5.81 -0.33 -1.21
N SER A 43 4.64 -0.85 -1.55
CA SER A 43 3.93 -1.83 -0.73
C SER A 43 4.78 -3.10 -0.59
N GLN A 44 4.97 -3.58 0.63
CA GLN A 44 5.60 -4.88 0.86
C GLN A 44 4.56 -5.98 0.74
N ILE A 45 4.85 -6.96 -0.10
CA ILE A 45 3.96 -8.09 -0.37
C ILE A 45 4.61 -9.36 0.18
N GLN A 46 3.90 -10.06 1.06
CA GLN A 46 4.33 -11.31 1.63
C GLN A 46 3.29 -12.41 1.39
N LEU A 47 3.74 -13.57 0.97
CA LEU A 47 2.90 -14.73 0.76
C LEU A 47 3.26 -15.81 1.78
N ARG A 48 2.26 -16.26 2.59
CA ARG A 48 2.41 -17.29 3.63
C ARG A 48 3.39 -16.96 4.78
N GLY A 49 3.62 -15.68 5.06
CA GLY A 49 4.52 -15.24 6.13
C GLY A 49 6.01 -15.27 5.73
N THR A 50 6.87 -14.93 6.69
CA THR A 50 8.33 -14.92 6.49
C THR A 50 8.86 -16.36 6.43
N SER A 51 9.34 -16.79 5.28
CA SER A 51 9.87 -18.14 5.09
C SER A 51 11.33 -18.30 5.54
N THR A 52 12.07 -17.20 5.70
CA THR A 52 13.47 -17.21 6.15
C THR A 52 13.80 -15.96 6.95
N LEU A 53 14.67 -16.13 7.96
CA LEU A 53 15.18 -15.03 8.80
C LEU A 53 16.18 -14.12 8.08
N GLN A 54 16.69 -14.51 6.91
CA GLN A 54 17.78 -13.81 6.23
C GLN A 54 17.43 -13.18 4.88
N ASN A 55 16.26 -13.48 4.30
CA ASN A 55 15.94 -12.96 2.97
C ASN A 55 14.42 -12.67 2.90
N ASP A 56 14.08 -11.41 3.02
CA ASP A 56 12.72 -10.89 2.83
C ASP A 56 12.40 -10.81 1.32
N GLN A 57 12.53 -11.96 0.64
CA GLN A 57 12.12 -12.05 -0.75
C GLN A 57 10.62 -12.31 -0.78
N GLY A 58 9.89 -11.26 -1.09
CA GLY A 58 8.48 -11.36 -1.44
C GLY A 58 8.23 -12.31 -2.62
N PRO A 59 6.99 -12.54 -3.02
CA PRO A 59 6.68 -13.35 -4.20
C PRO A 59 7.29 -12.73 -5.46
N MET A 60 7.70 -13.58 -6.41
CA MET A 60 8.15 -13.13 -7.72
C MET A 60 6.98 -12.52 -8.49
N ILE A 61 7.18 -11.34 -9.04
CA ILE A 61 6.21 -10.68 -9.89
C ILE A 61 6.54 -10.96 -11.35
N VAL A 62 5.54 -11.38 -12.11
CA VAL A 62 5.64 -11.68 -13.54
C VAL A 62 4.56 -10.88 -14.25
N ILE A 63 4.95 -9.99 -15.15
CA ILE A 63 4.03 -9.14 -15.91
C ILE A 63 4.05 -9.61 -17.36
N ASP A 64 2.92 -10.03 -17.90
CA ASP A 64 2.75 -10.55 -19.25
C ASP A 64 3.78 -11.61 -19.65
N GLY A 65 4.16 -12.46 -18.68
CA GLY A 65 5.14 -13.52 -18.87
C GLY A 65 6.61 -13.10 -18.63
N VAL A 66 6.88 -11.82 -18.36
CA VAL A 66 8.22 -11.31 -18.07
C VAL A 66 8.46 -11.29 -16.55
N PRO A 67 9.42 -12.09 -16.03
CA PRO A 67 9.70 -12.13 -14.61
C PRO A 67 10.54 -10.94 -14.13
N GLY A 68 10.35 -10.55 -12.87
CA GLY A 68 11.12 -9.48 -12.22
C GLY A 68 10.52 -8.09 -12.40
N GLY A 69 9.24 -7.99 -12.76
CA GLY A 69 8.52 -6.72 -12.79
C GLY A 69 8.27 -6.13 -11.41
N ASP A 70 7.89 -4.87 -11.37
CA ASP A 70 7.40 -4.16 -10.17
C ASP A 70 5.92 -3.83 -10.38
N MET A 71 5.09 -4.11 -9.37
CA MET A 71 3.66 -3.83 -9.42
C MET A 71 3.33 -2.34 -9.56
N SER A 72 4.22 -1.48 -9.10
CA SER A 72 4.07 -0.03 -9.21
C SER A 72 4.19 0.50 -10.65
N THR A 73 4.75 -0.32 -11.55
CA THR A 73 4.95 0.07 -12.97
C THR A 73 3.71 -0.15 -13.83
N VAL A 74 2.71 -0.86 -13.32
CA VAL A 74 1.49 -1.18 -14.06
C VAL A 74 0.33 -0.41 -13.47
N SER A 75 -0.36 0.36 -14.31
CA SER A 75 -1.59 1.04 -13.89
C SER A 75 -2.67 0.01 -13.52
N PRO A 76 -3.34 0.17 -12.36
CA PRO A 76 -4.44 -0.71 -11.98
C PRO A 76 -5.54 -0.83 -13.06
N SER A 77 -5.76 0.22 -13.84
CA SER A 77 -6.73 0.26 -14.94
C SER A 77 -6.36 -0.65 -16.12
N ASP A 78 -5.07 -0.93 -16.30
CA ASP A 78 -4.56 -1.71 -17.41
C ASP A 78 -4.52 -3.22 -17.12
N ILE A 79 -4.88 -3.62 -15.89
CA ILE A 79 -4.83 -5.01 -15.48
C ILE A 79 -6.13 -5.72 -15.84
N GLU A 80 -6.01 -6.84 -16.57
CA GLU A 80 -7.11 -7.74 -16.88
C GLU A 80 -7.33 -8.77 -15.77
N SER A 81 -6.24 -9.40 -15.31
CA SER A 81 -6.31 -10.40 -14.24
C SER A 81 -5.00 -10.53 -13.48
N ILE A 82 -5.11 -10.98 -12.22
CA ILE A 82 -3.97 -11.31 -11.38
C ILE A 82 -4.14 -12.73 -10.86
N SER A 83 -3.12 -13.57 -11.09
CA SER A 83 -3.09 -14.95 -10.59
C SER A 83 -1.97 -15.12 -9.58
N VAL A 84 -2.30 -15.62 -8.39
CA VAL A 84 -1.33 -15.86 -7.32
C VAL A 84 -1.08 -17.35 -7.18
N LEU A 85 0.16 -17.76 -7.52
CA LEU A 85 0.65 -19.13 -7.40
C LEU A 85 1.30 -19.30 -6.04
N LYS A 86 0.61 -20.00 -5.14
CA LYS A 86 1.05 -20.17 -3.77
C LYS A 86 1.90 -21.43 -3.55
N ASP A 87 1.80 -22.41 -4.45
CA ASP A 87 2.48 -23.69 -4.32
C ASP A 87 3.77 -23.73 -5.12
N ALA A 88 4.79 -24.35 -4.54
CA ALA A 88 6.08 -24.55 -5.19
C ALA A 88 5.95 -25.31 -6.52
N SER A 89 4.98 -26.24 -6.63
CA SER A 89 4.73 -26.99 -7.87
C SER A 89 4.23 -26.12 -9.01
N SER A 90 3.33 -25.17 -8.73
CA SER A 90 2.83 -24.23 -9.73
C SER A 90 3.82 -23.13 -10.05
N ALA A 91 4.72 -22.82 -9.11
CA ALA A 91 5.77 -21.83 -9.27
C ALA A 91 7.07 -22.40 -9.89
N ALA A 92 7.19 -23.73 -10.02
CA ALA A 92 8.42 -24.44 -10.44
C ALA A 92 8.94 -23.98 -11.83
N ILE A 93 8.05 -23.60 -12.73
CA ILE A 93 8.41 -23.10 -14.06
C ILE A 93 9.24 -21.79 -14.03
N TYR A 94 9.18 -21.07 -12.90
CA TYR A 94 9.90 -19.81 -12.71
C TYR A 94 11.20 -19.98 -11.92
N GLY A 95 11.57 -21.24 -11.58
CA GLY A 95 12.82 -21.58 -10.92
C GLY A 95 12.87 -21.28 -9.43
N SER A 96 14.09 -21.31 -8.86
CA SER A 96 14.32 -21.17 -7.42
C SER A 96 13.92 -19.82 -6.83
N ARG A 97 13.91 -18.76 -7.64
CA ARG A 97 13.46 -17.43 -7.22
C ARG A 97 11.95 -17.36 -6.91
N ALA A 98 11.21 -18.33 -7.38
CA ALA A 98 9.77 -18.44 -7.13
C ALA A 98 9.43 -19.18 -5.82
N ALA A 99 10.41 -19.46 -4.97
CA ALA A 99 10.20 -20.16 -3.68
C ALA A 99 9.23 -19.41 -2.75
N GLY A 100 9.19 -18.08 -2.82
CA GLY A 100 8.23 -17.22 -2.10
C GLY A 100 6.85 -17.15 -2.75
N GLY A 101 6.59 -17.90 -3.84
CA GLY A 101 5.38 -17.82 -4.65
C GLY A 101 5.55 -16.91 -5.87
N VAL A 102 4.53 -16.85 -6.71
CA VAL A 102 4.53 -16.04 -7.93
C VAL A 102 3.21 -15.29 -8.05
N ILE A 103 3.29 -14.02 -8.39
CA ILE A 103 2.15 -13.18 -8.76
C ILE A 103 2.26 -12.92 -10.27
N LEU A 104 1.30 -13.44 -11.02
CA LEU A 104 1.19 -13.25 -12.46
C LEU A 104 0.21 -12.11 -12.72
N ILE A 105 0.66 -11.07 -13.39
CA ILE A 105 -0.17 -9.96 -13.83
C ILE A 105 -0.35 -10.08 -15.34
N THR A 106 -1.59 -10.13 -15.78
CA THR A 106 -1.94 -10.07 -17.18
C THR A 106 -2.56 -8.74 -17.48
N THR A 107 -1.99 -8.00 -18.42
CA THR A 107 -2.52 -6.71 -18.82
C THR A 107 -3.55 -6.85 -19.94
N LYS A 108 -4.43 -5.87 -20.05
CA LYS A 108 -5.44 -5.78 -21.10
C LYS A 108 -4.75 -5.70 -22.46
N ARG A 109 -5.16 -6.55 -23.38
CA ARG A 109 -4.67 -6.53 -24.76
C ARG A 109 -5.72 -5.93 -25.67
N GLY A 110 -5.29 -5.14 -26.64
CA GLY A 110 -6.17 -4.68 -27.69
C GLY A 110 -6.78 -5.87 -28.44
N SER A 111 -8.10 -5.97 -28.46
CA SER A 111 -8.83 -7.00 -29.20
C SER A 111 -9.65 -6.34 -30.29
N GLY A 112 -9.34 -6.65 -31.54
CA GLY A 112 -10.14 -6.22 -32.68
C GLY A 112 -9.53 -5.10 -33.53
N SER A 113 -10.24 -4.74 -34.59
CA SER A 113 -9.83 -3.74 -35.57
C SER A 113 -10.21 -2.30 -35.21
N ARG A 114 -10.80 -2.07 -34.03
CA ARG A 114 -11.24 -0.73 -33.59
C ARG A 114 -10.32 -0.22 -32.51
N THR A 115 -9.81 0.99 -32.68
CA THR A 115 -9.09 1.72 -31.63
C THR A 115 -10.10 2.10 -30.55
N GLN A 116 -9.83 1.68 -29.31
CA GLN A 116 -10.56 2.12 -28.10
C GLN A 116 -9.65 3.07 -27.33
N ILE A 117 -10.20 4.21 -26.96
CA ILE A 117 -9.52 5.18 -26.11
C ILE A 117 -10.33 5.23 -24.82
N ASN A 118 -9.72 4.81 -23.72
CA ASN A 118 -10.30 4.92 -22.39
C ASN A 118 -9.54 6.03 -21.66
N TYR A 119 -10.25 6.78 -20.85
CA TYR A 119 -9.67 7.78 -19.97
C TYR A 119 -10.25 7.57 -18.58
N ASP A 120 -9.38 7.30 -17.63
CA ASP A 120 -9.72 7.16 -16.23
C ASP A 120 -9.05 8.26 -15.42
N GLY A 121 -9.86 9.01 -14.68
CA GLY A 121 -9.35 10.09 -13.86
C GLY A 121 -10.08 10.16 -12.52
N TYR A 122 -9.32 10.36 -11.43
CA TYR A 122 -9.92 10.61 -10.13
C TYR A 122 -9.14 11.64 -9.32
N LEU A 123 -9.88 12.33 -8.47
CA LEU A 123 -9.39 13.28 -7.49
C LEU A 123 -9.60 12.72 -6.09
N THR A 124 -8.56 12.71 -5.28
CA THR A 124 -8.62 12.21 -3.92
C THR A 124 -8.25 13.31 -2.92
N ALA A 125 -9.09 13.47 -1.90
CA ALA A 125 -8.79 14.29 -0.73
C ALA A 125 -8.51 13.35 0.46
N SER A 126 -7.32 13.42 1.03
CA SER A 126 -6.90 12.60 2.16
C SER A 126 -6.75 13.46 3.40
N THR A 127 -7.40 13.02 4.50
CA THR A 127 -7.28 13.65 5.82
C THR A 127 -6.88 12.62 6.85
N ILE A 128 -6.36 13.06 7.98
CA ILE A 128 -6.08 12.18 9.10
C ILE A 128 -7.39 11.81 9.77
N ALA A 129 -7.72 10.51 9.79
CA ALA A 129 -8.99 10.01 10.33
C ALA A 129 -9.05 10.07 11.85
N ASN A 130 -7.94 9.79 12.54
CA ASN A 130 -7.85 9.79 14.00
C ASN A 130 -6.72 10.69 14.44
N LYS A 131 -7.07 11.74 15.16
CA LYS A 131 -6.13 12.61 15.86
C LYS A 131 -5.93 12.03 17.25
N PRO A 132 -4.70 11.79 17.72
CA PRO A 132 -4.50 11.39 19.12
C PRO A 132 -4.90 12.55 20.03
N ASP A 133 -5.63 12.25 21.11
CA ASP A 133 -5.91 13.23 22.15
C ASP A 133 -4.62 13.55 22.88
N MET A 134 -4.13 14.77 22.70
CA MET A 134 -2.94 15.28 23.38
C MET A 134 -3.32 16.43 24.28
N LEU A 135 -2.60 16.56 25.40
CA LEU A 135 -2.79 17.69 26.30
C LEU A 135 -2.46 19.00 25.56
N ASN A 136 -3.34 19.98 25.69
CA ASN A 136 -3.02 21.34 25.30
C ASN A 136 -2.02 21.97 26.27
N ALA A 137 -1.45 23.13 25.94
CA ALA A 137 -0.43 23.76 26.77
C ALA A 137 -0.90 24.07 28.21
N SER A 138 -2.15 24.45 28.38
CA SER A 138 -2.73 24.72 29.71
C SER A 138 -2.90 23.46 30.54
N GLU A 139 -3.37 22.40 29.96
CA GLU A 139 -3.52 21.09 30.61
C GLU A 139 -2.15 20.49 30.94
N TRP A 140 -1.18 20.61 30.05
CA TRP A 140 0.19 20.15 30.26
C TRP A 140 0.85 20.89 31.43
N ARG A 141 0.68 22.23 31.53
CA ARG A 141 1.16 23.04 32.66
C ARG A 141 0.49 22.64 33.96
N ALA A 142 -0.84 22.44 33.93
CA ALA A 142 -1.59 22.01 35.11
C ALA A 142 -1.12 20.64 35.62
N ALA A 143 -0.93 19.68 34.69
CA ALA A 143 -0.45 18.34 35.04
C ALA A 143 0.96 18.36 35.64
N ASN A 144 1.88 19.12 35.05
CA ASN A 144 3.25 19.24 35.60
C ASN A 144 3.27 19.96 36.96
N LYS A 145 2.43 20.98 37.17
CA LYS A 145 2.28 21.66 38.47
C LYS A 145 1.75 20.69 39.52
N ALA A 146 0.76 19.86 39.18
CA ALA A 146 0.23 18.84 40.09
C ALA A 146 1.29 17.80 40.48
N LEU A 147 2.23 17.50 39.57
CA LEU A 147 3.35 16.59 39.81
C LEU A 147 4.55 17.26 40.50
N GLY A 148 4.47 18.55 40.84
CA GLY A 148 5.55 19.30 41.46
C GLY A 148 6.79 19.49 40.61
N LYS A 149 6.66 19.38 39.26
CA LYS A 149 7.77 19.53 38.32
C LYS A 149 7.99 21.01 37.97
N ASP A 150 9.26 21.44 38.00
CA ASP A 150 9.65 22.74 37.45
C ASP A 150 9.73 22.68 35.94
N ILE A 151 8.90 23.47 35.29
CA ILE A 151 8.80 23.56 33.81
C ILE A 151 9.41 24.85 33.27
N SER A 152 10.01 25.69 34.10
CA SER A 152 10.53 27.00 33.70
C SER A 152 11.53 26.94 32.53
N THR A 153 12.30 25.87 32.46
CA THR A 153 13.27 25.64 31.38
C THR A 153 12.60 25.30 30.03
N TYR A 154 11.46 24.58 30.08
CA TYR A 154 10.79 24.08 28.88
C TYR A 154 9.68 25.02 28.40
N ASP A 155 9.06 25.77 29.32
CA ASP A 155 7.95 26.68 29.03
C ASP A 155 8.37 28.17 29.09
N LYS A 156 9.53 28.43 28.56
CA LYS A 156 10.16 29.77 28.60
C LYS A 156 9.33 30.85 27.88
N TYR A 157 8.62 30.47 26.85
CA TYR A 157 7.90 31.42 26.00
C TYR A 157 6.38 31.37 26.19
N ASN A 158 5.88 30.54 27.10
CA ASN A 158 4.45 30.38 27.38
C ASN A 158 3.63 30.16 26.08
N SER A 159 4.18 29.41 25.14
CA SER A 159 3.55 29.15 23.83
C SER A 159 2.43 28.11 23.95
N ASP A 160 1.43 28.24 23.07
CA ASP A 160 0.32 27.30 22.95
C ASP A 160 0.13 26.98 21.46
N THR A 161 1.09 26.23 20.92
CA THR A 161 1.07 25.85 19.50
C THR A 161 0.54 24.43 19.38
N ASP A 162 -0.53 24.25 18.63
CA ASP A 162 -0.98 22.92 18.21
C ASP A 162 -0.10 22.44 17.04
N TRP A 163 0.97 21.72 17.40
CA TRP A 163 1.92 21.18 16.43
C TRP A 163 1.27 20.18 15.47
N PHE A 164 0.18 19.53 15.90
CA PHE A 164 -0.50 18.60 15.03
C PHE A 164 -1.19 19.35 13.90
N ASP A 165 -1.88 20.44 14.20
CA ASP A 165 -2.53 21.27 13.17
C ASP A 165 -1.50 21.96 12.27
N GLU A 166 -0.38 22.42 12.83
CA GLU A 166 0.69 23.05 12.04
C GLU A 166 1.39 22.08 11.09
N MET A 167 1.51 20.80 11.48
CA MET A 167 2.20 19.79 10.66
C MET A 167 1.28 19.02 9.73
N THR A 168 -0.03 19.17 9.85
CA THR A 168 -0.98 18.38 9.06
C THR A 168 -1.84 19.26 8.17
N ARG A 169 -2.15 18.75 7.00
CA ARG A 169 -3.04 19.41 6.06
C ARG A 169 -3.79 18.37 5.22
N VAL A 170 -4.89 18.79 4.62
CA VAL A 170 -5.59 17.96 3.63
C VAL A 170 -4.67 17.74 2.44
N GLY A 171 -4.33 16.48 2.18
CA GLY A 171 -3.60 16.09 0.98
C GLY A 171 -4.58 15.96 -0.19
N VAL A 172 -4.30 16.64 -1.30
CA VAL A 172 -5.06 16.48 -2.54
C VAL A 172 -4.15 15.80 -3.55
N SER A 173 -4.63 14.71 -4.13
CA SER A 173 -3.95 14.01 -5.22
C SER A 173 -4.90 13.79 -6.39
N GLN A 174 -4.33 13.76 -7.59
CA GLN A 174 -5.06 13.46 -8.82
C GLN A 174 -4.31 12.40 -9.59
N GLN A 175 -5.06 11.52 -10.25
CA GLN A 175 -4.51 10.50 -11.13
C GLN A 175 -5.28 10.52 -12.44
N HIS A 176 -4.56 10.35 -13.53
CA HIS A 176 -5.05 10.29 -14.88
C HIS A 176 -4.39 9.11 -15.58
N ALA A 177 -5.19 8.24 -16.24
CA ALA A 177 -4.74 7.08 -16.99
C ALA A 177 -5.45 6.99 -18.34
#